data_d763629f4be030e1279e9a63fbb84bd5
#
_entry.id   d763629f4be030e1279e9a63fbb84bd5
#
_cell.length_a   1.000
_cell.length_b   1.000
_cell.length_c   1.000
_cell.angle_alpha   90.00
_cell.angle_beta   90.00
_cell.angle_gamma   90.00
#
_symmetry.space_group_name_H-M   'P 1'
#
loop_
_entity.id
_entity.type
_entity.pdbx_description
1 polymer ?
#
loop_
_entity_poly.entity_id
_entity_poly.type
_entity_poly.pdbx_seq_one_letter_code
_entity_poly.pdbx_strand_id
1 'polypeptide(L)' 'MRGDSLKERLLRVATIEDVVAAYVPLQRSGAGYVGLCPFHADKHPSLHVHPGKQFFKCFACGEGGDLFAFVQKIE' A
#
# COMPACT_ATOMS: atom_id res chain seq x y z
N MET A 1 -7.74 -13.95 -20.19
CA MET A 1 -7.44 -13.64 -20.19
C MET A 1 -6.58 -12.96 -19.76
N ARG A 2 -6.02 -12.61 -19.99
CA ARG A 2 -5.11 -12.03 -19.73
C ARG A 2 -5.26 -10.68 -19.41
N GLY A 3 -5.80 -9.82 -19.88
CA GLY A 3 -6.02 -8.48 -19.50
C GLY A 3 -6.76 -8.33 -18.19
N ASP A 4 -7.15 -9.42 -17.61
CA ASP A 4 -7.91 -9.40 -16.38
C ASP A 4 -7.10 -9.99 -15.23
N SER A 5 -5.90 -9.50 -15.08
CA SER A 5 -5.04 -9.93 -14.00
C SER A 5 -5.60 -9.48 -12.65
N LEU A 6 -5.12 -10.10 -11.59
CA LEU A 6 -5.49 -9.71 -10.24
C LEU A 6 -5.18 -8.25 -9.99
N LYS A 7 -4.04 -7.79 -10.49
CA LYS A 7 -3.65 -6.39 -10.33
C LYS A 7 -4.69 -5.45 -10.92
N GLU A 8 -5.16 -5.74 -12.12
CA GLU A 8 -6.14 -4.88 -12.76
C GLU A 8 -7.47 -4.87 -12.02
N ARG A 9 -7.85 -6.01 -11.48
CA ARG A 9 -9.09 -6.09 -10.73
C ARG A 9 -9.01 -5.29 -9.44
N LEU A 10 -7.87 -5.35 -8.76
CA LEU A 10 -7.66 -4.59 -7.54
C LEU A 10 -7.69 -3.10 -7.82
N LEU A 11 -7.11 -2.68 -8.93
CA LEU A 11 -7.07 -1.27 -9.28
C LEU A 11 -8.43 -0.70 -9.58
N ARG A 12 -9.34 -1.54 -10.07
CA ARG A 12 -10.67 -1.08 -10.43
C ARG A 12 -11.62 -0.97 -9.25
N VAL A 13 -11.48 -1.85 -8.26
CA VAL A 13 -12.50 -1.98 -7.23
C VAL A 13 -12.02 -1.74 -5.81
N ALA A 14 -10.73 -1.56 -5.60
CA ALA A 14 -10.19 -1.49 -4.25
C ALA A 14 -9.62 -0.11 -3.97
N THR A 15 -9.62 0.24 -2.69
CA THR A 15 -8.95 1.43 -2.22
C THR A 15 -7.50 1.09 -1.90
N ILE A 16 -6.68 2.13 -1.67
CA ILE A 16 -5.28 1.89 -1.38
C ILE A 16 -5.11 1.09 -0.09
N GLU A 17 -5.93 1.34 0.92
CA GLU A 17 -5.82 0.59 2.16
C GLU A 17 -6.14 -0.88 1.94
N ASP A 18 -7.09 -1.20 1.08
CA ASP A 18 -7.43 -2.59 0.79
C ASP A 18 -6.31 -3.29 0.03
N VAL A 19 -5.74 -2.60 -0.95
CA VAL A 19 -4.67 -3.18 -1.76
C VAL A 19 -3.43 -3.40 -0.93
N VAL A 20 -3.04 -2.40 -0.13
CA VAL A 20 -1.85 -2.55 0.71
C VAL A 20 -2.05 -3.65 1.74
N ALA A 21 -3.25 -3.75 2.32
CA ALA A 21 -3.54 -4.78 3.32
C ALA A 21 -3.44 -6.18 2.74
N ALA A 22 -3.60 -6.34 1.44
CA ALA A 22 -3.46 -7.64 0.81
C ALA A 22 -2.01 -8.12 0.79
N TYR A 23 -1.06 -7.21 0.92
CA TYR A 23 0.36 -7.55 0.90
C TYR A 23 1.03 -7.37 2.25
N VAL A 24 0.52 -6.45 3.07
CA VAL A 24 1.15 -6.05 4.31
C VAL A 24 0.09 -5.96 5.39
N PRO A 25 0.27 -6.62 6.54
CA PRO A 25 -0.67 -6.43 7.64
C PRO A 25 -0.65 -4.98 8.09
N LEU A 26 -1.82 -4.37 8.19
CA LEU A 26 -1.96 -2.98 8.58
C LEU A 26 -2.69 -2.87 9.91
N GLN A 27 -2.33 -1.86 10.70
CA GLN A 27 -3.01 -1.54 11.96
C GLN A 27 -3.53 -0.12 11.86
N ARG A 28 -4.68 0.12 12.49
CA ARG A 28 -5.25 1.46 12.55
C ARG A 28 -4.32 2.37 13.33
N SER A 29 -4.15 3.58 12.84
CA SER A 29 -3.34 4.59 13.52
C SER A 29 -3.94 5.94 13.18
N GLY A 30 -4.70 6.49 14.11
CA GLY A 30 -5.39 7.74 13.86
C GLY A 30 -6.36 7.60 12.71
N ALA A 31 -6.24 8.48 11.72
CA ALA A 31 -7.11 8.48 10.55
C ALA A 31 -6.60 7.56 9.44
N GLY A 32 -5.50 6.86 9.67
CA GLY A 32 -4.91 6.01 8.64
C GLY A 32 -4.49 4.66 9.16
N TYR A 33 -3.49 4.08 8.50
CA TYR A 33 -2.98 2.76 8.84
C TYR A 33 -1.47 2.77 8.80
N VAL A 34 -0.85 1.86 9.55
CA VAL A 34 0.60 1.70 9.55
C VAL A 34 0.93 0.22 9.45
N GLY A 35 2.10 -0.08 8.88
CA GLY A 35 2.59 -1.44 8.78
C GLY A 35 4.06 -1.46 8.45
N LEU A 36 4.61 -2.65 8.33
CA LEU A 36 6.00 -2.81 7.93
C LEU A 36 6.10 -2.59 6.43
N CYS A 37 7.10 -1.80 6.04
CA CYS A 37 7.30 -1.49 4.62
C CYS A 37 7.78 -2.72 3.87
N PRO A 38 7.14 -3.10 2.75
CA PRO A 38 7.55 -4.29 2.00
C PRO A 38 8.71 -4.03 1.05
N PHE A 39 9.17 -2.77 0.93
CA PHE A 39 10.19 -2.41 -0.05
C PHE A 39 11.60 -2.45 0.53
N HIS A 40 11.73 -2.71 1.83
CA HIS A 40 13.01 -2.86 2.48
C HIS A 40 12.82 -3.67 3.76
N ALA A 41 13.92 -4.07 4.38
CA ALA A 41 13.85 -4.80 5.64
C ALA A 41 13.47 -3.81 6.74
N ASP A 42 12.23 -3.89 7.20
CA ASP A 42 11.67 -2.93 8.12
C ASP A 42 11.39 -3.61 9.45
N LYS A 43 11.86 -3.02 10.54
CA LYS A 43 11.65 -3.57 11.88
C LYS A 43 10.61 -2.80 12.66
N HIS A 44 10.21 -1.65 12.17
CA HIS A 44 9.21 -0.80 12.83
C HIS A 44 8.18 -0.39 11.81
N PRO A 45 6.93 -0.19 12.22
CA PRO A 45 5.90 0.20 11.26
C PRO A 45 6.17 1.60 10.70
N SER A 46 6.88 1.66 9.59
CA SER A 46 7.23 2.91 8.93
C SER A 46 6.35 3.23 7.74
N LEU A 47 5.58 2.27 7.26
CA LEU A 47 4.70 2.47 6.12
C LEU A 47 3.38 3.04 6.62
N HIS A 48 3.03 4.21 6.10
CA HIS A 48 1.77 4.88 6.45
C HIS A 48 0.86 4.92 5.24
N VAL A 49 -0.41 4.61 5.45
CA VAL A 49 -1.42 4.62 4.40
C VAL A 49 -2.48 5.61 4.79
N HIS A 50 -2.83 6.51 3.88
CA HIS A 50 -3.80 7.57 4.11
C HIS A 50 -5.03 7.34 3.25
N PRO A 51 -6.09 6.73 3.82
CA PRO A 51 -7.28 6.42 3.01
C PRO A 51 -7.97 7.66 2.46
N GLY A 52 -8.01 8.72 3.23
CA GLY A 52 -8.67 9.94 2.79
C GLY A 52 -8.05 10.54 1.56
N LYS A 53 -6.75 10.45 1.42
CA LYS A 53 -6.03 10.98 0.27
C LYS A 53 -5.59 9.90 -0.70
N GLN A 54 -5.81 8.65 -0.35
CA GLN A 54 -5.50 7.49 -1.21
C GLN A 54 -4.03 7.47 -1.61
N PHE A 55 -3.13 7.61 -0.62
CA PHE A 55 -1.70 7.49 -0.89
C PHE A 55 -1.01 6.82 0.29
N PHE A 56 0.23 6.39 0.04
CA PHE A 56 1.06 5.76 1.07
C PHE A 56 2.40 6.47 1.13
N LYS A 57 3.08 6.30 2.26
CA LYS A 57 4.41 6.87 2.45
C LYS A 57 5.17 6.03 3.46
N CYS A 58 6.39 5.63 3.12
CA CYS A 58 7.28 4.97 4.06
C CYS A 58 8.29 6.00 4.55
N PHE A 59 8.26 6.26 5.85
CA PHE A 59 9.15 7.28 6.43
C PHE A 59 10.57 6.75 6.62
N ALA A 60 10.79 5.47 6.45
CA ALA A 60 12.14 4.91 6.60
C ALA A 60 12.91 4.95 5.29
N CYS A 61 12.30 4.57 4.19
CA CYS A 61 13.00 4.50 2.91
C CYS A 61 12.58 5.59 1.93
N GLY A 62 11.55 6.37 2.25
CA GLY A 62 11.13 7.47 1.40
C GLY A 62 10.22 7.09 0.26
N GLU A 63 9.90 5.82 0.11
CA GLU A 63 8.98 5.41 -0.94
C GLU A 63 7.58 5.91 -0.65
N GLY A 64 6.85 6.26 -1.70
CA GLY A 64 5.49 6.75 -1.53
C GLY A 64 4.80 6.92 -2.85
N GLY A 65 3.50 7.17 -2.79
CA GLY A 65 2.73 7.38 -3.99
C GLY A 65 1.29 6.94 -3.82
N ASP A 66 0.62 6.81 -4.94
CA ASP A 66 -0.77 6.37 -4.94
C ASP A 66 -0.86 4.85 -5.12
N LEU A 67 -2.09 4.40 -5.34
CA LEU A 67 -2.37 2.98 -5.52
C LEU A 67 -1.55 2.37 -6.65
N PHE A 68 -1.46 3.07 -7.76
CA PHE A 68 -0.72 2.56 -8.91
C PHE A 68 0.76 2.43 -8.61
N ALA A 69 1.31 3.41 -7.90
CA ALA A 69 2.72 3.38 -7.52
C ALA A 69 3.00 2.21 -6.60
N PHE A 70 2.10 1.93 -5.66
CA PHE A 70 2.29 0.81 -4.75
C PHE A 70 2.32 -0.52 -5.51
N VAL A 71 1.35 -0.71 -6.40
CA VAL A 71 1.26 -1.97 -7.14
C VAL A 71 2.47 -2.16 -8.03
N GLN A 72 2.93 -1.08 -8.67
CA GLN A 72 4.12 -1.18 -9.52
C GLN A 72 5.35 -1.59 -8.72
N LYS A 73 5.49 -1.06 -7.51
CA LYS A 73 6.66 -1.36 -6.69
C LYS A 73 6.61 -2.78 -6.13
N ILE A 74 5.42 -3.25 -5.78
CA ILE A 74 5.29 -4.56 -5.16
C ILE A 74 5.46 -5.68 -6.20
N GLU A 75 5.22 -5.38 -7.45
CA GLU A 75 5.44 -6.31 -8.53
C GLU A 75 6.82 -6.10 -9.12
#